data_6cd88efa79e41dced8f1e50d8924046e
#
_entry.id   6cd88efa79e41dced8f1e50d8924046e
#
_cell.length_a   1.000
_cell.length_b   1.000
_cell.length_c   1.000
_cell.angle_alpha   90.00
_cell.angle_beta   90.00
_cell.angle_gamma   90.00
#
_symmetry.space_group_name_H-M   'P 1'
#
loop_
_entity.id
_entity.type
_entity.pdbx_description
1 polymer ?
#
loop_
_entity_poly.entity_id
_entity_poly.type
_entity_poly.pdbx_seq_one_letter_code
_entity_poly.pdbx_strand_id
1 'polypeptide(L)'
;MCFSAEADLFTGVVVGVVGIDALRHVRKPHQIALAATPLLLAVHEIDEAFVWWGLRGQVSWPVEHAAIYVFLAIAFVLPFWVPFAMLGVETKVHRRQWMKAFLVVGTVTSVALLAAVVRGPVGAAIDGSHVAYTADISYADILVALYIVATCGACLVASNKWLVLLGLANLSAVIALGWITFTGFTSLWCAWAALTSIAIAIYLRHSGRSVAPAVIAYEGQG
;
A
#
# COMPACT_ATOMS: atom_id res chain seq x y z
N MET A 1 -10.38 12.61 -3.03
CA MET A 1 -11.06 11.66 -3.90
C MET A 1 -11.78 10.59 -3.10
N CYS A 2 -11.45 10.31 -1.88
CA CYS A 2 -12.23 9.46 -0.99
C CYS A 2 -13.36 10.25 -0.30
N PHE A 3 -14.16 10.92 -1.13
CA PHE A 3 -15.24 11.82 -0.67
C PHE A 3 -16.63 11.22 -0.87
N SER A 4 -16.70 10.03 -1.45
CA SER A 4 -17.96 9.30 -1.64
C SER A 4 -17.70 7.85 -2.06
N ALA A 5 -18.68 6.97 -1.82
CA ALA A 5 -18.63 5.56 -2.24
C ALA A 5 -18.34 5.39 -3.73
N GLU A 6 -18.92 6.28 -4.57
CA GLU A 6 -18.77 6.23 -6.03
C GLU A 6 -17.34 6.57 -6.45
N ALA A 7 -16.72 7.55 -5.76
CA ALA A 7 -15.32 7.93 -6.03
C ALA A 7 -14.36 6.80 -5.66
N ASP A 8 -14.56 6.16 -4.50
CA ASP A 8 -13.72 5.06 -4.03
C ASP A 8 -13.87 3.83 -4.92
N LEU A 9 -15.11 3.50 -5.31
CA LEU A 9 -15.35 2.41 -6.25
C LEU A 9 -14.69 2.67 -7.61
N PHE A 10 -14.82 3.88 -8.15
CA PHE A 10 -14.19 4.24 -9.42
C PHE A 10 -12.67 4.15 -9.33
N THR A 11 -12.07 4.72 -8.30
CA THR A 11 -10.62 4.70 -8.07
C THR A 11 -10.14 3.27 -7.87
N GLY A 12 -10.84 2.47 -7.07
CA GLY A 12 -10.53 1.06 -6.85
C GLY A 12 -10.53 0.24 -8.13
N VAL A 13 -11.52 0.46 -9.02
CA VAL A 13 -11.56 -0.22 -10.34
C VAL A 13 -10.37 0.21 -11.20
N VAL A 14 -10.06 1.50 -11.27
CA VAL A 14 -8.91 2.01 -12.06
C VAL A 14 -7.59 1.43 -11.52
N VAL A 15 -7.38 1.46 -10.20
CA VAL A 15 -6.19 0.89 -9.55
C VAL A 15 -6.13 -0.63 -9.77
N GLY A 16 -7.27 -1.32 -9.77
CA GLY A 16 -7.38 -2.75 -10.08
C GLY A 16 -6.90 -3.08 -11.49
N VAL A 17 -7.32 -2.29 -12.48
CA VAL A 17 -6.84 -2.45 -13.87
C VAL A 17 -5.32 -2.23 -13.94
N VAL A 18 -4.80 -1.20 -13.26
CA VAL A 18 -3.35 -0.95 -13.15
C VAL A 18 -2.64 -2.13 -12.47
N GLY A 19 -3.24 -2.73 -11.44
CA GLY A 19 -2.69 -3.88 -10.73
C GLY A 19 -2.64 -5.15 -11.61
N ILE A 20 -3.68 -5.40 -12.38
CA ILE A 20 -3.68 -6.50 -13.37
C ILE A 20 -2.57 -6.28 -14.41
N ASP A 21 -2.41 -5.05 -14.89
CA ASP A 21 -1.33 -4.72 -15.80
C ASP A 21 0.05 -4.92 -15.16
N ALA A 22 0.24 -4.48 -13.92
CA ALA A 22 1.48 -4.68 -13.17
C ALA A 22 1.85 -6.18 -13.05
N LEU A 23 0.88 -7.03 -12.72
CA LEU A 23 1.08 -8.48 -12.65
C LEU A 23 1.44 -9.11 -13.98
N ARG A 24 0.87 -8.63 -15.10
CA ARG A 24 1.22 -9.10 -16.45
C ARG A 24 2.67 -8.79 -16.83
N HIS A 25 3.30 -7.81 -16.19
CA HIS A 25 4.69 -7.43 -16.44
C HIS A 25 5.68 -8.08 -15.47
N VAL A 26 5.21 -8.95 -14.57
CA VAL A 26 6.08 -9.78 -13.72
C VAL A 26 6.89 -10.73 -14.58
N ARG A 27 8.20 -10.71 -14.41
CA ARG A 27 9.14 -11.60 -15.13
C ARG A 27 9.81 -12.61 -14.23
N LYS A 28 9.84 -12.33 -12.92
CA LYS A 28 10.49 -13.17 -11.92
C LYS A 28 9.58 -13.31 -10.70
N PRO A 29 9.50 -14.51 -10.08
CA PRO A 29 8.59 -14.74 -8.95
C PRO A 29 8.74 -13.77 -7.79
N HIS A 30 9.95 -13.29 -7.52
CA HIS A 30 10.23 -12.36 -6.44
C HIS A 30 9.66 -10.93 -6.67
N GLN A 31 9.16 -10.62 -7.87
CA GLN A 31 8.48 -9.36 -8.19
C GLN A 31 6.97 -9.41 -7.88
N ILE A 32 6.40 -10.60 -7.64
CA ILE A 32 4.95 -10.80 -7.49
C ILE A 32 4.40 -9.94 -6.35
N ALA A 33 5.06 -9.91 -5.19
CA ALA A 33 4.57 -9.14 -4.05
C ALA A 33 4.48 -7.63 -4.36
N LEU A 34 5.49 -7.07 -5.03
CA LEU A 34 5.45 -5.66 -5.46
C LEU A 34 4.37 -5.44 -6.53
N ALA A 35 4.25 -6.34 -7.49
CA ALA A 35 3.25 -6.25 -8.56
C ALA A 35 1.80 -6.42 -8.05
N ALA A 36 1.61 -7.16 -6.96
CA ALA A 36 0.31 -7.36 -6.32
C ALA A 36 -0.10 -6.19 -5.41
N THR A 37 0.83 -5.28 -5.05
CA THR A 37 0.52 -4.12 -4.21
C THR A 37 -0.63 -3.27 -4.76
N PRO A 38 -0.68 -2.91 -6.05
CA PRO A 38 -1.83 -2.19 -6.60
C PRO A 38 -3.17 -2.93 -6.46
N LEU A 39 -3.19 -4.26 -6.56
CA LEU A 39 -4.43 -5.03 -6.36
C LEU A 39 -4.87 -5.01 -4.89
N LEU A 40 -3.92 -5.10 -3.96
CA LEU A 40 -4.23 -4.97 -2.54
C LEU A 40 -4.85 -3.60 -2.24
N LEU A 41 -4.29 -2.53 -2.82
CA LEU A 41 -4.82 -1.18 -2.69
C LEU A 41 -6.18 -1.01 -3.40
N ALA A 42 -6.38 -1.65 -4.55
CA ALA A 42 -7.67 -1.65 -5.23
C ALA A 42 -8.79 -2.29 -4.39
N VAL A 43 -8.49 -3.42 -3.74
CA VAL A 43 -9.43 -4.07 -2.82
C VAL A 43 -9.75 -3.16 -1.65
N HIS A 44 -8.74 -2.48 -1.10
CA HIS A 44 -8.90 -1.52 0.00
C HIS A 44 -9.84 -0.36 -0.38
N GLU A 45 -9.67 0.22 -1.57
CA GLU A 45 -10.52 1.30 -2.10
C GLU A 45 -11.96 0.83 -2.34
N ILE A 46 -12.12 -0.34 -2.98
CA ILE A 46 -13.46 -0.90 -3.25
C ILE A 46 -14.17 -1.20 -1.93
N ASP A 47 -13.45 -1.71 -0.94
CA ASP A 47 -14.00 -2.01 0.39
C ASP A 47 -14.45 -0.74 1.12
N GLU A 48 -13.74 0.39 0.98
CA GLU A 48 -14.15 1.67 1.56
C GLU A 48 -15.51 2.16 1.00
N ALA A 49 -15.82 1.86 -0.26
CA ALA A 49 -17.14 2.16 -0.81
C ALA A 49 -18.27 1.42 -0.04
N PHE A 50 -18.03 0.17 0.41
CA PHE A 50 -18.99 -0.55 1.24
C PHE A 50 -19.12 0.05 2.64
N VAL A 51 -18.04 0.60 3.22
CA VAL A 51 -18.11 1.34 4.47
C VAL A 51 -19.00 2.58 4.32
N TRP A 52 -18.83 3.37 3.23
CA TRP A 52 -19.67 4.51 2.92
C TRP A 52 -21.15 4.14 2.81
N TRP A 53 -21.46 3.09 2.06
CA TRP A 53 -22.84 2.60 1.91
C TRP A 53 -23.43 2.11 3.23
N GLY A 54 -22.62 1.48 4.08
CA GLY A 54 -23.02 1.08 5.43
C GLY A 54 -23.39 2.27 6.29
N LEU A 55 -22.49 3.21 6.43
CA LEU A 55 -22.70 4.42 7.23
C LEU A 55 -23.89 5.28 6.75
N ARG A 56 -24.29 5.15 5.46
CA ARG A 56 -25.49 5.77 4.90
C ARG A 56 -26.75 4.89 5.00
N GLY A 57 -26.65 3.71 5.61
CA GLY A 57 -27.79 2.78 5.74
C GLY A 57 -28.22 2.12 4.44
N GLN A 58 -27.36 2.08 3.40
CA GLN A 58 -27.67 1.50 2.10
C GLN A 58 -27.34 0.01 2.02
N VAL A 59 -26.54 -0.51 2.95
CA VAL A 59 -26.26 -1.95 3.12
C VAL A 59 -26.54 -2.37 4.54
N SER A 60 -26.67 -3.68 4.77
CA SER A 60 -26.99 -4.22 6.09
C SER A 60 -25.83 -4.05 7.08
N TRP A 61 -26.14 -3.91 8.37
CA TRP A 61 -25.16 -3.78 9.44
C TRP A 61 -24.03 -4.85 9.43
N PRO A 62 -24.28 -6.14 9.14
CA PRO A 62 -23.19 -7.10 9.04
C PRO A 62 -22.20 -6.82 7.90
N VAL A 63 -22.68 -6.27 6.78
CA VAL A 63 -21.83 -5.89 5.63
C VAL A 63 -20.99 -4.69 5.99
N GLU A 64 -21.57 -3.65 6.60
CA GLU A 64 -20.86 -2.46 7.09
C GLU A 64 -19.74 -2.86 8.06
N HIS A 65 -20.07 -3.67 9.07
CA HIS A 65 -19.08 -4.14 10.05
C HIS A 65 -17.96 -4.94 9.40
N ALA A 66 -18.30 -5.87 8.51
CA ALA A 66 -17.30 -6.65 7.79
C ALA A 66 -16.37 -5.75 6.97
N ALA A 67 -16.91 -4.74 6.28
CA ALA A 67 -16.12 -3.78 5.51
C ALA A 67 -15.17 -2.98 6.42
N ILE A 68 -15.62 -2.46 7.57
CA ILE A 68 -14.75 -1.76 8.53
C ILE A 68 -13.56 -2.66 8.96
N TYR A 69 -13.83 -3.94 9.27
CA TYR A 69 -12.77 -4.87 9.65
C TYR A 69 -11.79 -5.16 8.49
N VAL A 70 -12.29 -5.35 7.27
CA VAL A 70 -11.47 -5.62 6.09
C VAL A 70 -10.61 -4.41 5.76
N PHE A 71 -11.18 -3.20 5.80
CA PHE A 71 -10.46 -1.95 5.58
C PHE A 71 -9.28 -1.81 6.54
N LEU A 72 -9.54 -1.92 7.84
CA LEU A 72 -8.51 -1.82 8.87
C LEU A 72 -7.47 -2.95 8.75
N ALA A 73 -7.91 -4.18 8.44
CA ALA A 73 -6.99 -5.31 8.26
C ALA A 73 -6.02 -5.08 7.11
N ILE A 74 -6.50 -4.60 5.95
CA ILE A 74 -5.64 -4.29 4.80
C ILE A 74 -4.68 -3.15 5.15
N ALA A 75 -5.17 -2.05 5.74
CA ALA A 75 -4.34 -0.93 6.15
C ALA A 75 -3.21 -1.37 7.11
N PHE A 76 -3.54 -2.24 8.06
CA PHE A 76 -2.62 -2.67 9.11
C PHE A 76 -1.67 -3.81 8.68
N VAL A 77 -1.90 -4.43 7.54
CA VAL A 77 -0.97 -5.38 6.91
C VAL A 77 0.14 -4.64 6.14
N LEU A 78 -0.06 -3.41 5.70
CA LEU A 78 0.91 -2.68 4.87
C LEU A 78 2.31 -2.53 5.49
N PRO A 79 2.49 -2.32 6.82
CA PRO A 79 3.82 -2.27 7.43
C PRO A 79 4.63 -3.57 7.24
N PHE A 80 3.97 -4.71 7.18
CA PHE A 80 4.59 -5.99 6.81
C PHE A 80 4.76 -6.12 5.30
N TRP A 81 3.69 -5.81 4.53
CA TRP A 81 3.63 -6.06 3.10
C TRP A 81 4.67 -5.27 2.31
N VAL A 82 4.83 -3.97 2.60
CA VAL A 82 5.74 -3.10 1.85
C VAL A 82 7.20 -3.56 1.97
N PRO A 83 7.80 -3.72 3.17
CA PRO A 83 9.17 -4.22 3.27
C PRO A 83 9.34 -5.65 2.74
N PHE A 84 8.32 -6.52 2.81
CA PHE A 84 8.33 -7.83 2.20
C PHE A 84 8.44 -7.74 0.67
N ALA A 85 7.64 -6.91 0.04
CA ALA A 85 7.67 -6.67 -1.40
C ALA A 85 9.00 -6.05 -1.85
N MET A 86 9.52 -5.09 -1.08
CA MET A 86 10.82 -4.44 -1.34
C MET A 86 11.98 -5.40 -1.20
N LEU A 87 11.97 -6.27 -0.18
CA LEU A 87 12.98 -7.32 0.01
C LEU A 87 13.01 -8.29 -1.18
N GLY A 88 11.85 -8.55 -1.80
CA GLY A 88 11.74 -9.38 -2.99
C GLY A 88 12.54 -8.82 -4.17
N VAL A 89 12.43 -7.53 -4.44
CA VAL A 89 13.04 -6.90 -5.62
C VAL A 89 14.46 -6.38 -5.41
N GLU A 90 14.94 -6.33 -4.16
CA GLU A 90 16.30 -5.87 -3.85
C GLU A 90 17.36 -6.94 -4.18
N THR A 91 18.39 -6.54 -4.89
CA THR A 91 19.47 -7.44 -5.34
C THR A 91 20.75 -7.33 -4.51
N LYS A 92 21.00 -6.17 -3.88
CA LYS A 92 22.24 -5.95 -3.11
C LYS A 92 22.15 -6.54 -1.72
N VAL A 93 23.05 -7.46 -1.37
CA VAL A 93 23.05 -8.21 -0.10
C VAL A 93 23.01 -7.29 1.12
N HIS A 94 23.83 -6.24 1.15
CA HIS A 94 23.88 -5.29 2.27
C HIS A 94 22.52 -4.58 2.49
N ARG A 95 21.87 -4.15 1.40
CA ARG A 95 20.56 -3.48 1.48
C ARG A 95 19.44 -4.45 1.87
N ARG A 96 19.53 -5.70 1.45
CA ARG A 96 18.62 -6.77 1.91
C ARG A 96 18.66 -6.97 3.42
N GLN A 97 19.82 -6.80 4.07
CA GLN A 97 19.91 -6.88 5.54
C GLN A 97 19.10 -5.77 6.21
N TRP A 98 19.21 -4.53 5.74
CA TRP A 98 18.37 -3.43 6.23
C TRP A 98 16.88 -3.67 5.97
N MET A 99 16.52 -4.15 4.79
CA MET A 99 15.13 -4.48 4.48
C MET A 99 14.56 -5.58 5.38
N LYS A 100 15.38 -6.56 5.80
CA LYS A 100 14.95 -7.54 6.80
C LYS A 100 14.66 -6.89 8.16
N ALA A 101 15.45 -5.90 8.57
CA ALA A 101 15.17 -5.15 9.80
C ALA A 101 13.83 -4.41 9.71
N PHE A 102 13.55 -3.71 8.60
CA PHE A 102 12.25 -3.07 8.37
C PHE A 102 11.10 -4.10 8.28
N LEU A 103 11.34 -5.27 7.71
CA LEU A 103 10.35 -6.35 7.69
C LEU A 103 10.02 -6.84 9.10
N VAL A 104 11.01 -6.99 9.98
CA VAL A 104 10.77 -7.37 11.39
C VAL A 104 9.97 -6.27 12.10
N VAL A 105 10.37 -5.01 11.98
CA VAL A 105 9.63 -3.87 12.54
C VAL A 105 8.20 -3.85 12.01
N GLY A 106 8.02 -3.96 10.71
CA GLY A 106 6.71 -3.97 10.08
C GLY A 106 5.84 -5.15 10.51
N THR A 107 6.44 -6.34 10.68
CA THR A 107 5.71 -7.52 11.17
C THR A 107 5.18 -7.30 12.59
N VAL A 108 6.04 -6.81 13.49
CA VAL A 108 5.64 -6.50 14.88
C VAL A 108 4.54 -5.45 14.91
N THR A 109 4.69 -4.38 14.12
CA THR A 109 3.68 -3.32 13.99
C THR A 109 2.36 -3.86 13.46
N SER A 110 2.38 -4.64 12.37
CA SER A 110 1.18 -5.24 11.79
C SER A 110 0.46 -6.17 12.78
N VAL A 111 1.21 -7.02 13.47
CA VAL A 111 0.64 -7.92 14.48
C VAL A 111 0.00 -7.14 15.63
N ALA A 112 0.66 -6.09 16.12
CA ALA A 112 0.12 -5.26 17.20
C ALA A 112 -1.17 -4.54 16.78
N LEU A 113 -1.20 -3.95 15.57
CA LEU A 113 -2.36 -3.25 15.03
C LEU A 113 -3.53 -4.21 14.74
N LEU A 114 -3.26 -5.37 14.12
CA LEU A 114 -4.29 -6.38 13.87
C LEU A 114 -4.84 -6.98 15.17
N ALA A 115 -3.98 -7.16 16.18
CA ALA A 115 -4.43 -7.61 17.49
C ALA A 115 -5.35 -6.59 18.17
N ALA A 116 -5.12 -5.28 17.98
CA ALA A 116 -6.02 -4.24 18.48
C ALA A 116 -7.39 -4.31 17.77
N VAL A 117 -7.42 -4.50 16.45
CA VAL A 117 -8.67 -4.69 15.69
C VAL A 117 -9.48 -5.89 16.17
N VAL A 118 -8.81 -7.00 16.49
CA VAL A 118 -9.49 -8.22 16.98
C VAL A 118 -9.99 -8.09 18.42
N ARG A 119 -9.29 -7.33 19.27
CA ARG A 119 -9.59 -7.22 20.71
C ARG A 119 -10.58 -6.11 21.04
N GLY A 120 -10.48 -5.01 20.33
CA GLY A 120 -11.20 -3.78 20.68
C GLY A 120 -12.46 -3.56 19.87
N PRO A 121 -13.31 -2.63 20.31
CA PRO A 121 -14.32 -2.10 19.43
C PRO A 121 -13.66 -1.35 18.29
N VAL A 122 -14.09 -1.63 17.07
CA VAL A 122 -13.76 -0.83 15.90
C VAL A 122 -15.01 -0.11 15.41
N GLY A 123 -14.85 1.07 14.85
CA GLY A 123 -15.95 1.84 14.32
C GLY A 123 -15.52 2.74 13.19
N ALA A 124 -16.49 3.25 12.48
CA ALA A 124 -16.30 4.27 11.46
C ALA A 124 -17.44 5.29 11.55
N ALA A 125 -17.17 6.54 11.20
CA ALA A 125 -18.15 7.60 11.13
C ALA A 125 -17.82 8.55 9.98
N ILE A 126 -18.83 9.13 9.35
CA ILE A 126 -18.63 10.17 8.35
C ILE A 126 -18.28 11.47 9.08
N ASP A 127 -17.11 12.01 8.80
CA ASP A 127 -16.63 13.29 9.32
C ASP A 127 -16.38 14.25 8.14
N GLY A 128 -17.34 15.13 7.90
CA GLY A 128 -17.32 16.03 6.73
C GLY A 128 -17.31 15.27 5.40
N SER A 129 -16.18 15.28 4.71
CA SER A 129 -16.00 14.65 3.39
C SER A 129 -15.17 13.36 3.41
N HIS A 130 -14.92 12.77 4.58
CA HIS A 130 -14.12 11.55 4.71
C HIS A 130 -14.70 10.61 5.77
N VAL A 131 -14.24 9.36 5.80
CA VAL A 131 -14.55 8.39 6.84
C VAL A 131 -13.47 8.46 7.92
N ALA A 132 -13.88 8.71 9.15
CA ALA A 132 -13.03 8.62 10.34
C ALA A 132 -13.16 7.23 10.95
N TYR A 133 -12.07 6.48 10.98
CA TYR A 133 -12.02 5.16 11.61
C TYR A 133 -11.55 5.27 13.06
N THR A 134 -12.15 4.46 13.93
CA THR A 134 -11.77 4.37 15.33
C THR A 134 -11.42 2.94 15.70
N ALA A 135 -10.32 2.78 16.43
CA ALA A 135 -9.90 1.53 17.03
C ALA A 135 -9.19 1.83 18.36
N ASP A 136 -9.38 0.96 19.34
CA ASP A 136 -8.68 1.10 20.63
C ASP A 136 -7.25 0.56 20.50
N ILE A 137 -6.32 1.46 20.18
CA ILE A 137 -4.91 1.13 19.93
C ILE A 137 -4.06 1.70 21.04
N SER A 138 -3.55 0.82 21.90
CA SER A 138 -2.56 1.20 22.90
C SER A 138 -1.25 1.63 22.22
N TYR A 139 -0.65 2.73 22.69
CA TYR A 139 0.59 3.29 22.12
C TYR A 139 0.50 3.65 20.63
N ALA A 140 -0.63 4.21 20.21
CA ALA A 140 -0.91 4.55 18.80
C ALA A 140 0.22 5.37 18.16
N ASP A 141 0.74 6.39 18.83
CA ASP A 141 1.80 7.26 18.29
C ASP A 141 3.08 6.48 17.96
N ILE A 142 3.46 5.53 18.82
CA ILE A 142 4.63 4.68 18.60
C ILE A 142 4.38 3.74 17.42
N LEU A 143 3.20 3.13 17.35
CA LEU A 143 2.85 2.22 16.25
C LEU A 143 2.75 2.95 14.91
N VAL A 144 2.24 4.18 14.89
CA VAL A 144 2.24 5.04 13.69
C VAL A 144 3.68 5.38 13.27
N ALA A 145 4.54 5.74 14.19
CA ALA A 145 5.95 6.00 13.89
C ALA A 145 6.66 4.76 13.32
N LEU A 146 6.45 3.59 13.92
CA LEU A 146 7.00 2.32 13.42
C LEU A 146 6.42 1.92 12.07
N TYR A 147 5.14 2.19 11.82
CA TYR A 147 4.48 2.02 10.54
C TYR A 147 5.20 2.82 9.44
N ILE A 148 5.41 4.12 9.66
CA ILE A 148 6.10 5.01 8.72
C ILE A 148 7.54 4.54 8.50
N VAL A 149 8.26 4.20 9.56
CA VAL A 149 9.64 3.69 9.48
C VAL A 149 9.69 2.40 8.66
N ALA A 150 8.78 1.45 8.87
CA ALA A 150 8.76 0.20 8.14
C ALA A 150 8.45 0.40 6.65
N THR A 151 7.43 1.17 6.33
CA THR A 151 6.96 1.37 4.95
C THR A 151 7.87 2.28 4.14
N CYS A 152 8.15 3.48 4.63
CA CYS A 152 9.00 4.43 3.93
C CYS A 152 10.48 4.04 3.98
N GLY A 153 10.98 3.56 5.14
CA GLY A 153 12.37 3.14 5.32
C GLY A 153 12.79 2.04 4.36
N ALA A 154 11.95 1.03 4.15
CA ALA A 154 12.22 -0.03 3.19
C ALA A 154 12.39 0.49 1.75
N CYS A 155 11.59 1.47 1.34
CA CYS A 155 11.71 2.10 0.03
C CYS A 155 12.97 2.97 -0.08
N LEU A 156 13.29 3.75 0.95
CA LEU A 156 14.42 4.68 0.96
C LEU A 156 15.79 3.98 0.89
N VAL A 157 15.91 2.77 1.43
CA VAL A 157 17.16 1.99 1.36
C VAL A 157 17.27 1.14 0.09
N ALA A 158 16.31 1.20 -0.83
CA ALA A 158 16.35 0.43 -2.07
C ALA A 158 17.54 0.83 -2.97
N SER A 159 18.07 -0.14 -3.74
CA SER A 159 19.13 0.11 -4.71
C SER A 159 18.63 0.86 -5.95
N ASN A 160 17.38 0.66 -6.29
CA ASN A 160 16.78 1.28 -7.46
C ASN A 160 16.28 2.69 -7.13
N LYS A 161 16.79 3.68 -7.88
CA LYS A 161 16.46 5.09 -7.68
C LYS A 161 14.96 5.42 -7.78
N TRP A 162 14.22 4.68 -8.59
CA TRP A 162 12.76 4.87 -8.74
C TRP A 162 12.01 4.45 -7.48
N LEU A 163 12.45 3.36 -6.83
CA LEU A 163 11.88 2.92 -5.56
C LEU A 163 12.26 3.87 -4.41
N VAL A 164 13.47 4.43 -4.43
CA VAL A 164 13.86 5.50 -3.49
C VAL A 164 13.01 6.75 -3.68
N LEU A 165 12.80 7.18 -4.95
CA LEU A 165 11.94 8.32 -5.24
C LEU A 165 10.50 8.08 -4.78
N LEU A 166 9.98 6.87 -4.97
CA LEU A 166 8.68 6.47 -4.45
C LEU A 166 8.63 6.56 -2.91
N GLY A 167 9.69 6.11 -2.23
CA GLY A 167 9.82 6.22 -0.77
C GLY A 167 9.85 7.66 -0.28
N LEU A 168 10.60 8.54 -0.96
CA LEU A 168 10.62 9.98 -0.66
C LEU A 168 9.25 10.62 -0.87
N ALA A 169 8.60 10.29 -1.98
CA ALA A 169 7.26 10.78 -2.28
C ALA A 169 6.23 10.30 -1.24
N ASN A 170 6.28 9.02 -0.83
CA ASN A 170 5.44 8.49 0.24
C ASN A 170 5.68 9.23 1.57
N LEU A 171 6.93 9.41 1.98
CA LEU A 171 7.25 10.12 3.21
C LEU A 171 6.76 11.56 3.17
N SER A 172 6.95 12.25 2.04
CA SER A 172 6.44 13.62 1.85
C SER A 172 4.92 13.68 1.91
N ALA A 173 4.22 12.70 1.33
CA ALA A 173 2.77 12.61 1.39
C ALA A 173 2.29 12.37 2.82
N VAL A 174 2.91 11.46 3.58
CA VAL A 174 2.59 11.21 5.00
C VAL A 174 2.72 12.50 5.81
N ILE A 175 3.83 13.22 5.66
CA ILE A 175 4.07 14.48 6.38
C ILE A 175 3.02 15.51 5.97
N ALA A 176 2.79 15.72 4.69
CA ALA A 176 1.84 16.71 4.19
C ALA A 176 0.40 16.40 4.66
N LEU A 177 -0.05 15.15 4.55
CA LEU A 177 -1.38 14.73 4.96
C LEU A 177 -1.56 14.83 6.48
N GLY A 178 -0.54 14.47 7.27
CA GLY A 178 -0.57 14.62 8.73
C GLY A 178 -0.66 16.08 9.19
N TRP A 179 -0.16 17.02 8.38
CA TRP A 179 -0.30 18.47 8.64
C TRP A 179 -1.66 19.03 8.23
N ILE A 180 -2.24 18.51 7.15
CA ILE A 180 -3.51 19.02 6.62
C ILE A 180 -4.70 18.51 7.45
N THR A 181 -4.70 17.23 7.80
CA THR A 181 -5.79 16.62 8.55
C THR A 181 -5.37 15.33 9.22
N PHE A 182 -5.52 15.28 10.54
CA PHE A 182 -5.24 14.07 11.29
C PHE A 182 -6.40 13.06 11.15
N THR A 183 -7.63 13.52 11.06
CA THR A 183 -8.84 12.69 10.96
C THR A 183 -9.10 12.18 9.54
N GLY A 184 -8.77 12.99 8.53
CA GLY A 184 -8.95 12.64 7.11
C GLY A 184 -7.73 11.94 6.48
N PHE A 185 -6.69 11.63 7.27
CA PHE A 185 -5.46 11.03 6.78
C PHE A 185 -5.72 9.75 5.97
N THR A 186 -6.57 8.87 6.49
CA THR A 186 -6.85 7.56 5.89
C THR A 186 -7.55 7.70 4.54
N SER A 187 -8.52 8.59 4.42
CA SER A 187 -9.25 8.84 3.18
C SER A 187 -8.41 9.51 2.09
N LEU A 188 -7.58 10.50 2.45
CA LEU A 188 -6.69 11.16 1.48
C LEU A 188 -5.56 10.24 1.03
N TRP A 189 -5.22 9.23 1.84
CA TRP A 189 -4.25 8.19 1.49
C TRP A 189 -4.66 7.37 0.26
N CYS A 190 -5.95 7.19 0.04
CA CYS A 190 -6.49 6.46 -1.11
C CYS A 190 -6.10 7.12 -2.45
N ALA A 191 -6.20 8.45 -2.56
CA ALA A 191 -5.74 9.15 -3.77
C ALA A 191 -4.22 8.94 -4.01
N TRP A 192 -3.44 8.89 -2.93
CA TRP A 192 -2.02 8.61 -2.97
C TRP A 192 -1.73 7.16 -3.38
N ALA A 193 -2.54 6.21 -2.94
CA ALA A 193 -2.45 4.81 -3.31
C ALA A 193 -2.58 4.60 -4.83
N ALA A 194 -3.47 5.36 -5.49
CA ALA A 194 -3.61 5.32 -6.95
C ALA A 194 -2.33 5.78 -7.66
N LEU A 195 -1.72 6.89 -7.21
CA LEU A 195 -0.45 7.38 -7.77
C LEU A 195 0.71 6.40 -7.54
N THR A 196 0.79 5.82 -6.35
CA THR A 196 1.77 4.78 -6.00
C THR A 196 1.61 3.54 -6.90
N SER A 197 0.37 3.13 -7.17
CA SER A 197 0.06 2.00 -8.03
C SER A 197 0.53 2.22 -9.47
N ILE A 198 0.29 3.40 -10.02
CA ILE A 198 0.79 3.79 -11.35
C ILE A 198 2.32 3.76 -11.39
N ALA A 199 2.99 4.31 -10.36
CA ALA A 199 4.45 4.31 -10.28
C ALA A 199 5.04 2.89 -10.23
N ILE A 200 4.42 1.96 -9.50
CA ILE A 200 4.80 0.54 -9.45
C ILE A 200 4.64 -0.11 -10.83
N ALA A 201 3.50 0.10 -11.51
CA ALA A 201 3.25 -0.45 -12.84
C ALA A 201 4.29 0.06 -13.86
N ILE A 202 4.59 1.35 -13.85
CA ILE A 202 5.63 1.96 -14.70
C ILE A 202 6.99 1.35 -14.39
N TYR A 203 7.35 1.20 -13.11
CA TYR A 203 8.60 0.56 -12.70
C TYR A 203 8.74 -0.85 -13.26
N LEU A 204 7.71 -1.70 -13.14
CA LEU A 204 7.72 -3.08 -13.62
C LEU A 204 7.81 -3.16 -15.15
N ARG A 205 7.11 -2.30 -15.87
CA ARG A 205 7.21 -2.19 -17.34
C ARG A 205 8.63 -1.85 -17.80
N HIS A 206 9.31 -0.92 -17.12
CA HIS A 206 10.66 -0.48 -17.51
C HIS A 206 11.74 -1.46 -17.04
N SER A 207 11.61 -2.08 -15.87
CA SER A 207 12.56 -3.09 -15.37
C SER A 207 12.74 -4.26 -16.32
N GLY A 208 11.75 -4.50 -17.17
CA GLY A 208 11.79 -5.53 -18.20
C GLY A 208 12.53 -5.16 -19.48
N ARG A 209 12.70 -3.88 -19.78
CA ARG A 209 13.35 -3.43 -21.02
C ARG A 209 14.88 -3.42 -20.94
N SER A 210 15.44 -3.36 -19.74
CA SER A 210 16.89 -3.32 -19.51
C SER A 210 17.61 -4.65 -19.71
N VAL A 211 16.92 -5.72 -20.08
CA VAL A 211 17.48 -7.09 -20.27
C VAL A 211 17.34 -7.56 -21.73
N ALA A 212 17.02 -6.72 -22.69
CA ALA A 212 17.05 -7.08 -24.11
C ALA A 212 18.48 -6.94 -24.66
N PRO A 213 18.98 -7.92 -25.40
CA PRO A 213 20.32 -8.47 -25.30
C PRO A 213 21.31 -7.94 -26.34
N ALA A 214 22.54 -7.92 -25.93
CA ALA A 214 23.73 -7.97 -26.82
C ALA A 214 24.01 -9.40 -27.34
N VAL A 215 23.01 -10.12 -27.86
CA VAL A 215 23.19 -11.52 -28.32
C VAL A 215 23.11 -11.67 -29.85
N ILE A 216 22.89 -10.60 -30.62
CA ILE A 216 22.85 -10.70 -32.09
C ILE A 216 24.03 -10.01 -32.78
N ALA A 217 25.24 -10.11 -32.21
CA ALA A 217 26.41 -9.54 -32.87
C ALA A 217 27.58 -10.54 -33.08
N TYR A 218 27.35 -11.84 -32.95
CA TYR A 218 28.43 -12.83 -33.10
C TYR A 218 28.21 -13.95 -34.13
N GLU A 219 27.22 -13.83 -35.00
CA GLU A 219 27.04 -14.80 -36.11
C GLU A 219 27.15 -14.12 -37.49
N GLY A 220 28.26 -13.47 -37.76
CA GLY A 220 28.46 -12.82 -39.06
C GLY A 220 29.91 -12.59 -39.48
N GLN A 221 30.85 -13.30 -38.89
CA GLN A 221 32.24 -13.35 -39.43
C GLN A 221 32.82 -14.76 -39.20
N GLY A 222 32.56 -15.62 -40.13
CA GLY A 222 33.23 -16.90 -40.33
C GLY A 222 33.09 -17.31 -41.78
#